data_b852f6852804ee17dc89482513922f75
#
_entry.id   b852f6852804ee17dc89482513922f75
#
_cell.length_a   1.000
_cell.length_b   1.000
_cell.length_c   1.000
_cell.angle_alpha   90.00
_cell.angle_beta   90.00
_cell.angle_gamma   90.00
#
_symmetry.space_group_name_H-M   'P 1'
#
loop_
_entity.id
_entity.type
_entity.pdbx_description
1 polymer ?
#
loop_
_entity_poly.entity_id
_entity_poly.type
_entity_poly.pdbx_seq_one_letter_code
_entity_poly.pdbx_strand_id
1 'polypeptide(L)'
;MMKYFYLIAAMILASGCNNSDQASHTLLLGATWNLAELNNETIQHPGPQIPHLRFEVEKVTGNDGCNNFFGDYTLEANSLKFGMLASTRMACPQIKDFDMEFNKMISATTHYRITGNKLELFENDELLASFLAAG
;
A
#
# COMPACT_ATOMS: atom_id res chain seq x y z
N MET A 1 -32.77 24.60 55.88
CA MET A 1 -32.88 24.69 54.41
C MET A 1 -31.59 24.16 53.80
N MET A 2 -31.62 22.95 53.29
CA MET A 2 -30.49 22.38 52.62
C MET A 2 -30.60 22.64 51.09
N LYS A 3 -29.66 23.38 50.53
CA LYS A 3 -29.54 23.56 49.09
C LYS A 3 -28.73 22.46 48.51
N TYR A 4 -29.36 21.59 47.75
CA TYR A 4 -28.68 20.54 46.98
C TYR A 4 -28.07 21.18 45.73
N PHE A 5 -26.72 21.21 45.71
CA PHE A 5 -25.98 21.52 44.51
C PHE A 5 -25.86 20.25 43.66
N TYR A 6 -26.59 20.19 42.57
CA TYR A 6 -26.40 19.17 41.56
C TYR A 6 -25.16 19.50 40.72
N LEU A 7 -24.09 18.82 40.96
CA LEU A 7 -22.92 18.79 40.08
C LEU A 7 -23.27 17.94 38.88
N ILE A 8 -23.59 18.57 37.75
CA ILE A 8 -23.70 17.91 36.45
C ILE A 8 -22.27 17.69 35.96
N ALA A 9 -21.76 16.47 36.10
CA ALA A 9 -20.52 16.07 35.46
C ALA A 9 -20.78 15.90 33.97
N ALA A 10 -20.36 16.88 33.17
CA ALA A 10 -20.34 16.77 31.72
C ALA A 10 -19.28 15.75 31.29
N MET A 11 -19.72 14.56 30.91
CA MET A 11 -18.87 13.55 30.28
C MET A 11 -18.54 14.02 28.86
N ILE A 12 -17.37 14.59 28.69
CA ILE A 12 -16.84 14.90 27.35
C ILE A 12 -16.35 13.55 26.77
N LEU A 13 -17.15 12.98 25.89
CA LEU A 13 -16.72 11.89 25.04
C LEU A 13 -15.72 12.46 24.03
N ALA A 14 -14.45 12.36 24.30
CA ALA A 14 -13.39 12.62 23.34
C ALA A 14 -13.46 11.52 22.27
N SER A 15 -14.12 11.80 21.17
CA SER A 15 -14.02 11.00 19.95
C SER A 15 -12.60 11.17 19.42
N GLY A 16 -11.72 10.25 19.78
CA GLY A 16 -10.38 10.20 19.23
C GLY A 16 -10.47 9.86 17.74
N CYS A 17 -10.38 10.86 16.87
CA CYS A 17 -10.11 10.61 15.45
C CYS A 17 -8.73 10.00 15.34
N ASN A 18 -8.64 8.82 14.73
CA ASN A 18 -7.37 8.16 14.43
C ASN A 18 -6.64 8.95 13.33
N ASN A 19 -5.90 9.97 13.72
CA ASN A 19 -5.09 10.78 12.80
C ASN A 19 -3.97 9.98 12.11
N SER A 20 -3.58 8.84 12.68
CA SER A 20 -2.53 7.97 12.13
C SER A 20 -2.89 7.35 10.79
N ASP A 21 -4.12 6.91 10.62
CA ASP A 21 -4.56 6.26 9.38
C ASP A 21 -4.61 7.26 8.22
N GLN A 22 -5.10 8.47 8.49
CA GLN A 22 -5.17 9.52 7.48
C GLN A 22 -3.79 10.02 7.05
N ALA A 23 -2.84 10.11 7.98
CA ALA A 23 -1.45 10.46 7.67
C ALA A 23 -0.80 9.38 6.78
N SER A 24 -1.03 8.10 7.06
CA SER A 24 -0.53 7.00 6.24
C SER A 24 -1.14 7.00 4.83
N HIS A 25 -2.43 7.28 4.70
CA HIS A 25 -3.09 7.41 3.39
C HIS A 25 -2.46 8.54 2.56
N THR A 26 -2.19 9.68 3.18
CA THR A 26 -1.55 10.81 2.51
C THR A 26 -0.14 10.47 2.05
N LEU A 27 0.64 9.74 2.87
CA LEU A 27 2.00 9.34 2.52
C LEU A 27 2.03 8.32 1.37
N LEU A 28 1.00 7.50 1.21
CA LEU A 28 0.89 6.55 0.12
C LEU A 28 0.77 7.24 -1.24
N LEU A 29 0.07 8.38 -1.27
CA LEU A 29 -0.28 9.08 -2.50
C LEU A 29 0.90 9.88 -3.08
N GLY A 30 0.99 9.92 -4.41
CA GLY A 30 1.88 10.80 -5.14
C GLY A 30 3.35 10.35 -5.23
N ALA A 31 3.79 9.43 -4.37
CA ALA A 31 5.12 8.84 -4.48
C ALA A 31 5.14 7.71 -5.52
N THR A 32 6.28 7.55 -6.17
CA THR A 32 6.58 6.32 -6.91
C THR A 32 7.31 5.39 -5.98
N TRP A 33 6.74 4.21 -5.77
CA TRP A 33 7.25 3.20 -4.85
C TRP A 33 7.98 2.12 -5.66
N ASN A 34 9.30 2.16 -5.64
CA ASN A 34 10.13 1.19 -6.35
C ASN A 34 10.30 -0.08 -5.52
N LEU A 35 10.11 -1.23 -6.15
CA LEU A 35 10.25 -2.53 -5.49
C LEU A 35 11.70 -2.73 -5.00
N ALA A 36 11.84 -3.06 -3.72
CA ALA A 36 13.12 -3.38 -3.10
C ALA A 36 13.27 -4.86 -2.77
N GLU A 37 12.21 -5.46 -2.21
CA GLU A 37 12.19 -6.88 -1.83
C GLU A 37 10.87 -7.52 -2.22
N LEU A 38 10.92 -8.77 -2.65
CA LEU A 38 9.77 -9.61 -2.95
C LEU A 38 10.01 -11.00 -2.39
N ASN A 39 9.08 -11.51 -1.59
CA ASN A 39 9.19 -12.82 -0.93
C ASN A 39 10.51 -13.00 -0.15
N ASN A 40 10.93 -11.97 0.59
CA ASN A 40 12.18 -11.90 1.36
C ASN A 40 13.47 -11.92 0.52
N GLU A 41 13.37 -11.72 -0.78
CA GLU A 41 14.52 -11.60 -1.66
C GLU A 41 14.71 -10.17 -2.14
N THR A 42 15.94 -9.67 -2.07
CA THR A 42 16.31 -8.36 -2.62
C THR A 42 16.24 -8.40 -4.13
N ILE A 43 15.54 -7.42 -4.72
CA ILE A 43 15.35 -7.36 -6.16
C ILE A 43 16.45 -6.50 -6.80
N GLN A 44 17.14 -7.10 -7.75
CA GLN A 44 18.12 -6.44 -8.61
C GLN A 44 17.57 -6.41 -10.04
N HIS A 45 16.83 -5.37 -10.37
CA HIS A 45 16.29 -5.04 -11.70
C HIS A 45 16.31 -6.20 -12.72
N PRO A 46 15.39 -7.16 -12.61
CA PRO A 46 15.43 -8.38 -13.42
C PRO A 46 15.05 -8.14 -14.88
N GLY A 47 14.48 -6.98 -15.20
CA GLY A 47 13.92 -6.69 -16.50
C GLY A 47 14.27 -5.31 -17.04
N PRO A 48 13.63 -4.90 -18.14
CA PRO A 48 13.91 -3.62 -18.80
C PRO A 48 13.44 -2.40 -18.00
N GLN A 49 12.58 -2.61 -17.02
CA GLN A 49 12.04 -1.54 -16.18
C GLN A 49 12.13 -1.90 -14.69
N ILE A 50 12.15 -0.87 -13.85
CA ILE A 50 12.09 -1.02 -12.41
C ILE A 50 10.64 -1.32 -12.01
N PRO A 51 10.37 -2.46 -11.38
CA PRO A 51 9.04 -2.74 -10.86
C PRO A 51 8.64 -1.69 -9.83
N HIS A 52 7.45 -1.12 -9.98
CA HIS A 52 7.01 -0.02 -9.11
C HIS A 52 5.50 0.09 -9.03
N LEU A 53 5.05 0.82 -8.01
CA LEU A 53 3.67 1.22 -7.78
C LEU A 53 3.58 2.73 -7.63
N ARG A 54 2.50 3.30 -8.10
CA ARG A 54 2.13 4.69 -7.85
C ARG A 54 0.64 4.75 -7.52
N PHE A 55 0.32 5.31 -6.37
CA PHE A 55 -1.05 5.48 -5.91
C PHE A 55 -1.50 6.92 -6.12
N GLU A 56 -2.69 7.07 -6.68
CA GLU A 56 -3.45 8.31 -6.72
C GLU A 56 -4.81 8.05 -6.07
N VAL A 57 -5.64 9.05 -5.93
CA VAL A 57 -6.96 8.86 -5.30
C VAL A 57 -7.74 7.79 -6.07
N GLU A 58 -8.02 6.66 -5.43
CA GLU A 58 -8.77 5.51 -5.96
C GLU A 58 -8.14 4.79 -7.16
N LYS A 59 -6.99 5.24 -7.64
CA LYS A 59 -6.30 4.67 -8.80
C LYS A 59 -4.89 4.26 -8.46
N VAL A 60 -4.47 3.13 -9.00
CA VAL A 60 -3.09 2.67 -8.94
C VAL A 60 -2.56 2.41 -10.34
N THR A 61 -1.33 2.82 -10.56
CA THR A 61 -0.57 2.49 -11.76
C THR A 61 0.75 1.87 -11.34
N GLY A 62 1.39 1.18 -12.23
CA GLY A 62 2.71 0.61 -11.97
C GLY A 62 3.27 -0.17 -13.14
N ASN A 63 4.35 -0.85 -12.84
CA ASN A 63 5.04 -1.74 -13.76
C ASN A 63 5.53 -2.97 -13.01
N ASP A 64 5.38 -4.14 -13.60
CA ASP A 64 5.80 -5.41 -13.01
C ASP A 64 7.22 -5.84 -13.42
N GLY A 65 7.99 -4.92 -13.98
CA GLY A 65 9.31 -5.18 -14.56
C GLY A 65 9.27 -5.36 -16.08
N CYS A 66 8.10 -5.63 -16.63
CA CYS A 66 7.85 -5.82 -18.07
C CYS A 66 6.67 -4.97 -18.53
N ASN A 67 5.51 -5.17 -17.94
CA ASN A 67 4.26 -4.57 -18.37
C ASN A 67 3.79 -3.46 -17.44
N ASN A 68 3.24 -2.40 -18.04
CA ASN A 68 2.50 -1.39 -17.30
C ASN A 68 1.12 -1.94 -16.93
N PHE A 69 0.66 -1.60 -15.74
CA PHE A 69 -0.69 -1.91 -15.30
C PHE A 69 -1.35 -0.68 -14.67
N PHE A 70 -2.67 -0.71 -14.63
CA PHE A 70 -3.48 0.31 -13.95
C PHE A 70 -4.80 -0.30 -13.49
N GLY A 71 -5.39 0.31 -12.49
CA GLY A 71 -6.69 -0.12 -11.97
C GLY A 71 -7.08 0.63 -10.71
N ASP A 72 -7.97 0.03 -9.96
CA ASP A 72 -8.53 0.58 -8.74
C ASP A 72 -7.93 -0.12 -7.52
N TYR A 73 -7.98 0.56 -6.40
CA TYR A 73 -7.67 -0.01 -5.09
C TYR A 73 -8.62 0.56 -4.04
N THR A 74 -8.73 -0.12 -2.92
CA THR A 74 -9.50 0.34 -1.77
C THR A 74 -8.62 0.39 -0.52
N LEU A 75 -8.81 1.44 0.27
CA LEU A 75 -8.18 1.63 1.58
C LEU A 75 -9.26 1.73 2.65
N GLU A 76 -9.04 1.01 3.76
CA GLU A 76 -9.82 1.16 4.97
C GLU A 76 -8.87 0.92 6.16
N ALA A 77 -8.56 1.98 6.93
CA ALA A 77 -7.50 1.96 7.93
C ALA A 77 -6.17 1.47 7.31
N ASN A 78 -5.58 0.37 7.79
CA ASN A 78 -4.39 -0.24 7.19
C ASN A 78 -4.69 -1.36 6.19
N SER A 79 -5.95 -1.59 5.87
CA SER A 79 -6.36 -2.54 4.84
C SER A 79 -6.17 -1.91 3.46
N LEU A 80 -5.50 -2.62 2.59
CA LEU A 80 -5.27 -2.25 1.19
C LEU A 80 -5.60 -3.44 0.31
N LYS A 81 -6.50 -3.25 -0.63
CA LYS A 81 -6.83 -4.27 -1.62
C LYS A 81 -6.79 -3.66 -3.03
N PHE A 82 -6.08 -4.34 -3.91
CA PHE A 82 -6.10 -4.01 -5.33
C PHE A 82 -7.34 -4.60 -5.98
N GLY A 83 -7.98 -3.83 -6.83
CA GLY A 83 -9.06 -4.30 -7.67
C GLY A 83 -8.55 -5.05 -8.90
N MET A 84 -9.38 -5.16 -9.92
CA MET A 84 -8.93 -5.71 -11.21
C MET A 84 -7.96 -4.74 -11.88
N LEU A 85 -6.78 -5.25 -12.23
CA LEU A 85 -5.76 -4.48 -12.93
C LEU A 85 -5.74 -4.86 -14.40
N ALA A 86 -5.79 -3.86 -15.27
CA ALA A 86 -5.51 -4.03 -16.68
C ALA A 86 -4.02 -3.86 -16.93
N SER A 87 -3.44 -4.63 -17.82
CA SER A 87 -2.01 -4.54 -18.12
C SER A 87 -1.74 -4.68 -19.62
N THR A 88 -0.61 -4.12 -20.07
CA THR A 88 -0.03 -4.46 -21.36
C THR A 88 0.40 -5.93 -21.36
N ARG A 89 0.65 -6.51 -22.52
CA ARG A 89 1.00 -7.94 -22.65
C ARG A 89 2.23 -8.10 -23.53
N MET A 90 3.32 -7.51 -23.11
CA MET A 90 4.63 -7.73 -23.73
C MET A 90 5.26 -9.01 -23.19
N ALA A 91 6.06 -9.68 -24.03
CA ALA A 91 6.88 -10.79 -23.59
C ALA A 91 8.27 -10.29 -23.18
N CYS A 92 8.68 -10.61 -21.95
CA CYS A 92 10.00 -10.26 -21.42
C CYS A 92 10.68 -11.53 -20.92
N PRO A 93 11.31 -12.32 -21.83
CA PRO A 93 11.87 -13.62 -21.46
C PRO A 93 13.00 -13.55 -20.43
N GLN A 94 13.68 -12.41 -20.31
CA GLN A 94 14.75 -12.21 -19.32
C GLN A 94 14.26 -12.11 -17.87
N ILE A 95 12.96 -11.90 -17.65
CA ILE A 95 12.36 -11.84 -16.32
C ILE A 95 11.34 -12.95 -16.10
N LYS A 96 11.56 -14.08 -16.77
CA LYS A 96 10.67 -15.23 -16.69
C LYS A 96 10.24 -15.52 -15.24
N ASP A 97 8.94 -15.65 -15.04
CA ASP A 97 8.27 -15.93 -13.77
C ASP A 97 8.29 -14.76 -12.76
N PHE A 98 9.09 -13.73 -12.94
CA PHE A 98 9.11 -12.58 -12.03
C PHE A 98 7.80 -11.78 -12.08
N ASP A 99 7.30 -11.48 -13.27
CA ASP A 99 6.03 -10.79 -13.46
C ASP A 99 4.86 -11.56 -12.85
N MET A 100 4.89 -12.89 -12.91
CA MET A 100 3.89 -13.73 -12.25
C MET A 100 3.98 -13.62 -10.73
N GLU A 101 5.16 -13.65 -10.14
CA GLU A 101 5.37 -13.49 -8.70
C GLU A 101 4.94 -12.10 -8.22
N PHE A 102 5.25 -11.07 -8.99
CA PHE A 102 4.80 -9.71 -8.70
C PHE A 102 3.27 -9.59 -8.73
N ASN A 103 2.63 -10.11 -9.77
CA ASN A 103 1.18 -10.09 -9.91
C ASN A 103 0.49 -10.92 -8.81
N LYS A 104 1.07 -12.03 -8.41
CA LYS A 104 0.59 -12.83 -7.29
C LYS A 104 0.65 -12.07 -5.97
N MET A 105 1.72 -11.34 -5.72
CA MET A 105 1.89 -10.46 -4.56
C MET A 105 0.80 -9.38 -4.53
N ILE A 106 0.55 -8.71 -5.66
CA ILE A 106 -0.53 -7.72 -5.79
C ILE A 106 -1.88 -8.33 -5.40
N SER A 107 -2.21 -9.49 -5.96
CA SER A 107 -3.50 -10.16 -5.70
C SER A 107 -3.66 -10.64 -4.26
N ALA A 108 -2.57 -10.98 -3.60
CA ALA A 108 -2.55 -11.49 -2.22
C ALA A 108 -2.58 -10.39 -1.16
N THR A 109 -2.27 -9.14 -1.53
CA THR A 109 -2.16 -8.03 -0.58
C THR A 109 -3.49 -7.74 0.11
N THR A 110 -3.46 -7.68 1.45
CA THR A 110 -4.59 -7.33 2.29
C THR A 110 -4.32 -6.09 3.16
N HIS A 111 -3.06 -5.81 3.49
CA HIS A 111 -2.65 -4.74 4.40
C HIS A 111 -1.37 -4.07 3.92
N TYR A 112 -1.15 -2.85 4.41
CA TYR A 112 0.07 -2.10 4.16
C TYR A 112 0.57 -1.38 5.41
N ARG A 113 1.85 -1.04 5.39
CA ARG A 113 2.46 -0.18 6.40
C ARG A 113 3.49 0.72 5.74
N ILE A 114 3.50 2.00 6.11
CA ILE A 114 4.53 2.95 5.69
C ILE A 114 5.34 3.36 6.92
N THR A 115 6.66 3.23 6.80
CA THR A 115 7.62 3.68 7.81
C THR A 115 8.69 4.51 7.11
N GLY A 116 8.65 5.83 7.31
CA GLY A 116 9.54 6.74 6.59
C GLY A 116 9.31 6.67 5.07
N ASN A 117 10.35 6.31 4.33
CA ASN A 117 10.31 6.16 2.87
C ASN A 117 10.06 4.72 2.40
N LYS A 118 9.62 3.84 3.29
CA LYS A 118 9.41 2.42 3.02
C LYS A 118 7.93 2.07 3.07
N LEU A 119 7.43 1.44 2.01
CA LEU A 119 6.12 0.82 1.94
C LEU A 119 6.27 -0.69 2.03
N GLU A 120 5.52 -1.30 2.92
CA GLU A 120 5.44 -2.76 3.06
C GLU A 120 4.04 -3.24 2.75
N LEU A 121 3.92 -4.31 1.97
CA LEU A 121 2.66 -4.96 1.64
C LEU A 121 2.60 -6.33 2.29
N PHE A 122 1.45 -6.64 2.87
CA PHE A 122 1.22 -7.87 3.64
C PHE A 122 -0.01 -8.63 3.13
N GLU A 123 0.06 -9.95 3.23
CA GLU A 123 -1.13 -10.80 3.28
C GLU A 123 -1.37 -11.15 4.74
N ASN A 124 -2.41 -10.60 5.35
CA ASN A 124 -2.63 -10.66 6.79
C ASN A 124 -1.38 -10.17 7.56
N ASP A 125 -0.69 -11.03 8.26
CA ASP A 125 0.54 -10.69 9.00
C ASP A 125 1.83 -11.06 8.26
N GLU A 126 1.73 -11.68 7.09
CA GLU A 126 2.89 -12.11 6.30
C GLU A 126 3.37 -10.98 5.38
N LEU A 127 4.63 -10.62 5.50
CA LEU A 127 5.26 -9.64 4.61
C LEU A 127 5.47 -10.26 3.23
N LEU A 128 4.88 -9.63 2.20
CA LEU A 128 5.00 -10.05 0.81
C LEU A 128 6.08 -9.29 0.07
N ALA A 129 6.12 -7.98 0.24
CA ALA A 129 7.03 -7.12 -0.50
C ALA A 129 7.33 -5.83 0.26
N SER A 130 8.47 -5.23 -0.03
CA SER A 130 8.81 -3.88 0.39
C SER A 130 9.22 -3.01 -0.80
N PHE A 131 8.89 -1.75 -0.69
CA PHE A 131 9.14 -0.73 -1.70
C PHE A 131 9.79 0.48 -1.05
N LEU A 132 10.61 1.19 -1.81
CA LEU A 132 11.22 2.45 -1.38
C LEU A 132 10.69 3.59 -2.24
N ALA A 133 10.37 4.72 -1.61
CA ALA A 133 9.98 5.91 -2.34
C ALA A 133 11.13 6.38 -3.22
N ALA A 134 10.84 6.63 -4.50
CA ALA A 134 11.76 7.29 -5.41
C ALA A 134 11.93 8.74 -4.95
N GLY A 135 13.16 9.11 -4.66
CA GLY A 135 13.53 10.39 -4.08
C GLY A 135 13.40 11.57 -5.01
#